data_47138a11037b5ebd6bc743167569e2e9
#
_entry.id   47138a11037b5ebd6bc743167569e2e9
#
_cell.length_a   1.000
_cell.length_b   1.000
_cell.length_c   1.000
_cell.angle_alpha   90.00
_cell.angle_beta   90.00
_cell.angle_gamma   90.00
#
_symmetry.space_group_name_H-M   'P 1'
#
loop_
_entity.id
_entity.type
_entity.pdbx_description
1 polymer ?
#
loop_
_entity_poly.entity_id
_entity_poly.type
_entity_poly.pdbx_seq_one_letter_code
_entity_poly.pdbx_strand_id
1 'polypeptide(L)'
;STEGKIFFYVDANPDYDLRTGEVIVTYEDAESVRLVVEQQGAEPPIGIRIEELTTTSARVTWEPDDASMTYILGVAERSVIDSYASGREMMEHDLEGFKADADSWGMSLSEYLEFGVLYTGKQVFPKDGFKPGTEYCAYAYGMDANGEFTTGLVKEIFETVAMTDCSFTIEPRDVTKNSVLLEVTPERNDVSYYVAYVERKAFENDFHGSD
;
A
#
# COMPACT_ATOMS: atom_id res chain seq x y z
N SER A 1 11.88 -17.31 50.74
CA SER A 1 11.61 -17.15 49.29
C SER A 1 12.87 -16.69 48.60
N THR A 2 13.44 -17.55 47.75
CA THR A 2 14.55 -17.18 46.88
C THR A 2 13.94 -16.48 45.65
N GLU A 3 14.17 -15.18 45.50
CA GLU A 3 13.89 -14.48 44.26
C GLU A 3 14.79 -15.04 43.15
N GLY A 4 14.23 -15.82 42.26
CA GLY A 4 14.89 -16.28 41.04
C GLY A 4 14.81 -15.23 39.95
N LYS A 5 15.93 -14.90 39.31
CA LYS A 5 15.98 -14.10 38.08
C LYS A 5 16.19 -15.02 36.90
N ILE A 6 15.35 -14.90 35.88
CA ILE A 6 15.54 -15.59 34.61
C ILE A 6 16.06 -14.56 33.63
N PHE A 7 17.16 -14.85 32.96
CA PHE A 7 17.70 -14.06 31.87
C PHE A 7 17.49 -14.85 30.58
N PHE A 8 16.99 -14.18 29.56
CA PHE A 8 16.93 -14.73 28.22
C PHE A 8 17.52 -13.71 27.24
N TYR A 9 18.12 -14.24 26.20
CA TYR A 9 18.70 -13.46 25.13
C TYR A 9 17.88 -13.75 23.86
N VAL A 10 17.68 -12.72 23.07
CA VAL A 10 17.05 -12.83 21.75
C VAL A 10 18.03 -12.30 20.71
N ASP A 11 18.08 -12.93 19.56
CA ASP A 11 18.85 -12.42 18.43
C ASP A 11 18.29 -11.06 17.99
N ALA A 12 19.13 -10.22 17.39
CA ALA A 12 18.69 -8.94 16.84
C ALA A 12 17.55 -9.16 15.86
N ASN A 13 16.57 -8.26 15.87
CA ASN A 13 15.53 -8.24 14.86
C ASN A 13 16.09 -7.56 13.59
N PRO A 14 16.37 -8.31 12.51
CA PRO A 14 16.93 -7.75 11.29
C PRO A 14 15.87 -7.06 10.41
N ASP A 15 14.60 -7.31 10.70
CA ASP A 15 13.49 -6.71 9.98
C ASP A 15 13.24 -5.29 10.49
N TYR A 16 12.54 -4.47 9.71
CA TYR A 16 12.18 -3.10 10.11
C TYR A 16 10.90 -3.05 10.91
N ASP A 17 10.08 -4.11 10.83
CA ASP A 17 8.85 -4.23 11.59
C ASP A 17 9.13 -4.71 13.02
N LEU A 18 8.27 -4.30 13.95
CA LEU A 18 8.26 -4.81 15.33
C LEU A 18 7.92 -6.30 15.30
N ARG A 19 8.68 -7.13 16.02
CA ARG A 19 8.31 -8.53 16.23
C ARG A 19 7.93 -8.79 17.67
N THR A 20 7.00 -9.71 17.87
CA THR A 20 6.55 -10.15 19.18
C THR A 20 6.89 -11.61 19.41
N GLY A 21 7.19 -11.96 20.64
CA GLY A 21 7.41 -13.32 21.10
C GLY A 21 6.76 -13.53 22.46
N GLU A 22 6.54 -14.78 22.83
CA GLU A 22 6.04 -15.13 24.16
C GLU A 22 7.07 -15.93 24.94
N VAL A 23 7.25 -15.58 26.22
CA VAL A 23 7.94 -16.40 27.21
C VAL A 23 6.89 -17.00 28.13
N ILE A 24 6.84 -18.32 28.18
CA ILE A 24 5.91 -19.05 29.03
C ILE A 24 6.70 -19.68 30.19
N VAL A 25 6.35 -19.31 31.40
CA VAL A 25 6.91 -19.91 32.62
C VAL A 25 5.87 -20.84 33.21
N THR A 26 6.22 -22.12 33.29
CA THR A 26 5.39 -23.16 33.87
C THR A 26 6.07 -23.76 35.10
N TYR A 27 5.28 -24.11 36.11
CA TYR A 27 5.72 -24.86 37.26
C TYR A 27 4.70 -25.97 37.55
N GLU A 28 5.16 -27.08 38.11
CA GLU A 28 4.28 -28.20 38.47
C GLU A 28 3.12 -27.70 39.34
N ASP A 29 1.88 -28.04 38.99
CA ASP A 29 0.64 -27.71 39.71
C ASP A 29 0.27 -26.22 39.80
N ALA A 30 0.89 -25.33 39.01
CA ALA A 30 0.58 -23.91 38.96
C ALA A 30 0.10 -23.46 37.56
N GLU A 31 -0.70 -22.38 37.51
CA GLU A 31 -1.03 -21.75 36.24
C GLU A 31 0.24 -21.17 35.57
N SER A 32 0.35 -21.40 34.29
CA SER A 32 1.44 -20.83 33.49
C SER A 32 1.34 -19.32 33.39
N VAL A 33 2.46 -18.63 33.58
CA VAL A 33 2.58 -17.18 33.36
C VAL A 33 3.10 -16.93 31.96
N ARG A 34 2.41 -16.09 31.18
CA ARG A 34 2.82 -15.64 29.85
C ARG A 34 3.33 -14.21 29.95
N LEU A 35 4.49 -13.98 29.34
CA LEU A 35 5.08 -12.67 29.14
C LEU A 35 5.22 -12.44 27.63
N VAL A 36 4.58 -11.39 27.12
CA VAL A 36 4.79 -10.94 25.75
C VAL A 36 6.05 -10.07 25.73
N VAL A 37 6.95 -10.37 24.82
CA VAL A 37 8.17 -9.61 24.57
C VAL A 37 8.06 -8.97 23.20
N GLU A 38 8.17 -7.66 23.16
CA GLU A 38 8.22 -6.88 21.92
C GLU A 38 9.65 -6.45 21.64
N GLN A 39 10.10 -6.68 20.43
CA GLN A 39 11.43 -6.26 19.97
C GLN A 39 11.29 -5.33 18.78
N GLN A 40 11.84 -4.12 18.92
CA GLN A 40 11.90 -3.14 17.84
C GLN A 40 12.71 -3.70 16.67
N GLY A 41 12.30 -3.33 15.45
CA GLY A 41 13.07 -3.59 14.24
C GLY A 41 14.29 -2.68 14.13
N ALA A 42 15.12 -2.95 13.13
CA ALA A 42 16.18 -2.03 12.72
C ALA A 42 15.56 -0.72 12.18
N GLU A 43 16.33 0.37 12.21
CA GLU A 43 15.90 1.61 11.59
C GLU A 43 15.91 1.44 10.06
N PRO A 44 14.78 1.74 9.35
CA PRO A 44 14.72 1.54 7.92
C PRO A 44 15.61 2.57 7.19
N PRO A 45 16.44 2.13 6.22
CA PRO A 45 17.36 3.01 5.50
C PRO A 45 16.68 3.85 4.40
N ILE A 46 15.39 3.68 4.20
CA ILE A 46 14.59 4.43 3.23
C ILE A 46 13.32 4.90 3.93
N GLY A 47 13.18 6.21 4.11
CA GLY A 47 11.95 6.81 4.62
C GLY A 47 10.85 6.80 3.56
N ILE A 48 9.64 6.38 3.93
CA ILE A 48 8.45 6.43 3.06
C ILE A 48 7.43 7.34 3.71
N ARG A 49 6.84 8.27 2.92
CA ARG A 49 5.78 9.17 3.40
C ARG A 49 4.63 9.21 2.41
N ILE A 50 3.41 9.20 2.95
CA ILE A 50 2.17 9.29 2.20
C ILE A 50 1.55 10.65 2.48
N GLU A 51 1.28 11.41 1.43
CA GLU A 51 0.72 12.76 1.48
C GLU A 51 -0.43 12.90 0.46
N GLU A 52 -1.23 13.93 0.58
CA GLU A 52 -2.33 14.24 -0.36
C GLU A 52 -3.25 13.01 -0.64
N LEU A 53 -3.54 12.25 0.41
CA LEU A 53 -4.34 11.04 0.31
C LEU A 53 -5.81 11.37 0.02
N THR A 54 -6.34 10.73 -1.03
CA THR A 54 -7.74 10.86 -1.46
C THR A 54 -8.43 9.50 -1.53
N THR A 55 -9.60 9.43 -2.13
CA THR A 55 -10.31 8.17 -2.39
C THR A 55 -9.62 7.31 -3.46
N THR A 56 -8.88 7.93 -4.39
CA THR A 56 -8.32 7.24 -5.57
C THR A 56 -6.87 7.58 -5.85
N SER A 57 -6.24 8.44 -5.03
CA SER A 57 -4.87 8.89 -5.26
C SER A 57 -4.14 9.21 -3.96
N ALA A 58 -2.81 9.22 -4.03
CA ALA A 58 -1.90 9.71 -3.00
C ALA A 58 -0.62 10.25 -3.64
N ARG A 59 0.10 11.11 -2.93
CA ARG A 59 1.48 11.45 -3.22
C ARG A 59 2.39 10.62 -2.32
N VAL A 60 3.29 9.85 -2.91
CA VAL A 60 4.23 9.01 -2.16
C VAL A 60 5.64 9.55 -2.34
N THR A 61 6.35 9.69 -1.22
CA THR A 61 7.76 10.12 -1.17
C THR A 61 8.59 8.97 -0.62
N TRP A 62 9.67 8.62 -1.33
CA TRP A 62 10.74 7.72 -0.89
C TRP A 62 12.02 8.52 -0.75
N GLU A 63 12.66 8.45 0.40
CA GLU A 63 13.85 9.23 0.73
C GLU A 63 14.88 8.33 1.43
N PRO A 64 15.88 7.83 0.69
CA PRO A 64 16.95 7.03 1.29
C PRO A 64 17.88 7.91 2.13
N ASP A 65 18.41 7.36 3.23
CA ASP A 65 19.39 8.04 4.09
C ASP A 65 20.70 8.31 3.32
N ASP A 66 21.10 7.38 2.46
CA ASP A 66 22.21 7.56 1.52
C ASP A 66 21.66 7.85 0.12
N ALA A 67 21.82 9.10 -0.33
CA ALA A 67 21.34 9.53 -1.66
C ALA A 67 22.01 8.80 -2.84
N SER A 68 23.12 8.10 -2.61
CA SER A 68 23.81 7.28 -3.63
C SER A 68 23.29 5.84 -3.69
N MET A 69 22.47 5.41 -2.72
CA MET A 69 21.84 4.10 -2.70
C MET A 69 20.98 3.91 -3.94
N THR A 70 21.13 2.76 -4.59
CA THR A 70 20.20 2.29 -5.62
C THR A 70 19.12 1.42 -4.98
N TYR A 71 17.87 1.63 -5.40
CA TYR A 71 16.73 0.93 -4.79
C TYR A 71 15.55 0.78 -5.73
N ILE A 72 14.71 -0.20 -5.43
CA ILE A 72 13.40 -0.43 -6.05
C ILE A 72 12.35 0.22 -5.19
N LEU A 73 11.28 0.72 -5.80
CA LEU A 73 10.12 1.28 -5.12
C LEU A 73 8.81 0.87 -5.80
N GLY A 74 7.75 0.81 -5.03
CA GLY A 74 6.44 0.48 -5.57
C GLY A 74 5.30 0.79 -4.61
N VAL A 75 4.09 0.62 -5.13
CA VAL A 75 2.85 0.62 -4.34
C VAL A 75 1.97 -0.51 -4.86
N ALA A 76 1.45 -1.32 -3.95
CA ALA A 76 0.53 -2.40 -4.27
C ALA A 76 -0.60 -2.47 -3.22
N GLU A 77 -1.70 -3.16 -3.53
CA GLU A 77 -2.70 -3.49 -2.50
C GLU A 77 -2.02 -4.30 -1.39
N ARG A 78 -2.34 -3.99 -0.13
CA ARG A 78 -1.77 -4.69 1.02
C ARG A 78 -1.94 -6.20 0.94
N SER A 79 -3.10 -6.66 0.47
CA SER A 79 -3.39 -8.09 0.28
C SER A 79 -2.40 -8.80 -0.64
N VAL A 80 -1.83 -8.10 -1.63
CA VAL A 80 -0.80 -8.65 -2.52
C VAL A 80 0.51 -8.83 -1.76
N ILE A 81 0.91 -7.82 -1.00
CA ILE A 81 2.15 -7.88 -0.19
C ILE A 81 2.05 -8.95 0.90
N ASP A 82 0.90 -9.04 1.58
CA ASP A 82 0.65 -10.02 2.64
C ASP A 82 0.47 -11.46 2.11
N SER A 83 0.36 -11.67 0.80
CA SER A 83 0.32 -13.01 0.20
C SER A 83 1.68 -13.71 0.17
N TYR A 84 2.77 -12.97 0.30
CA TYR A 84 4.12 -13.52 0.41
C TYR A 84 4.42 -13.93 1.85
N ALA A 85 5.10 -15.04 2.06
CA ALA A 85 5.46 -15.52 3.39
C ALA A 85 6.49 -14.62 4.10
N SER A 86 7.23 -13.81 3.33
CA SER A 86 8.20 -12.85 3.85
C SER A 86 8.48 -11.72 2.86
N GLY A 87 9.03 -10.60 3.35
CA GLY A 87 9.53 -9.53 2.48
C GLY A 87 10.63 -10.01 1.54
N ARG A 88 11.44 -10.96 1.97
CA ARG A 88 12.48 -11.56 1.13
C ARG A 88 11.89 -12.32 -0.06
N GLU A 89 10.85 -13.10 0.15
CA GLU A 89 10.16 -13.82 -0.92
C GLU A 89 9.55 -12.86 -1.95
N MET A 90 8.93 -11.77 -1.49
CA MET A 90 8.43 -10.72 -2.40
C MET A 90 9.54 -10.13 -3.26
N MET A 91 10.67 -9.75 -2.65
CA MET A 91 11.82 -9.19 -3.36
C MET A 91 12.41 -10.17 -4.40
N GLU A 92 12.47 -11.47 -4.06
CA GLU A 92 12.92 -12.53 -4.96
C GLU A 92 11.96 -12.72 -6.13
N HIS A 93 10.64 -12.63 -5.87
CA HIS A 93 9.63 -12.68 -6.92
C HIS A 93 9.76 -11.50 -7.90
N ASP A 94 9.97 -10.28 -7.40
CA ASP A 94 10.22 -9.09 -8.24
C ASP A 94 11.47 -9.30 -9.09
N LEU A 95 12.57 -9.81 -8.51
CA LEU A 95 13.81 -10.07 -9.23
C LEU A 95 13.64 -11.10 -10.35
N GLU A 96 12.83 -12.15 -10.13
CA GLU A 96 12.49 -13.10 -11.19
C GLU A 96 11.71 -12.44 -12.33
N GLY A 97 10.77 -11.53 -11.99
CA GLY A 97 10.07 -10.71 -12.97
C GLY A 97 11.02 -9.84 -13.79
N PHE A 98 11.95 -9.15 -13.15
CA PHE A 98 12.95 -8.30 -13.85
C PHE A 98 13.86 -9.11 -14.78
N LYS A 99 14.26 -10.33 -14.39
CA LYS A 99 15.00 -11.24 -15.25
C LYS A 99 14.21 -11.64 -16.50
N ALA A 100 12.94 -12.00 -16.30
CA ALA A 100 12.06 -12.38 -17.40
C ALA A 100 11.82 -11.21 -18.37
N ASP A 101 11.65 -10.01 -17.84
CA ASP A 101 11.47 -8.79 -18.64
C ASP A 101 12.76 -8.46 -19.41
N ALA A 102 13.93 -8.51 -18.77
CA ALA A 102 15.23 -8.30 -19.41
C ALA A 102 15.43 -9.27 -20.58
N ASP A 103 15.18 -10.57 -20.35
CA ASP A 103 15.26 -11.60 -21.38
C ASP A 103 14.31 -11.31 -22.57
N SER A 104 13.09 -10.87 -22.28
CA SER A 104 12.10 -10.54 -23.32
C SER A 104 12.51 -9.35 -24.19
N TRP A 105 13.30 -8.44 -23.64
CA TRP A 105 13.83 -7.26 -24.32
C TRP A 105 15.21 -7.51 -24.94
N GLY A 106 15.81 -8.69 -24.72
CA GLY A 106 17.14 -9.05 -25.18
C GLY A 106 18.25 -8.26 -24.49
N MET A 107 18.01 -7.84 -23.25
CA MET A 107 18.93 -7.10 -22.39
C MET A 107 19.53 -8.02 -21.34
N SER A 108 20.71 -7.68 -20.83
CA SER A 108 21.19 -8.25 -19.58
C SER A 108 20.36 -7.69 -18.39
N LEU A 109 20.32 -8.41 -17.28
CA LEU A 109 19.65 -7.94 -16.07
C LEU A 109 20.17 -6.55 -15.64
N SER A 110 21.48 -6.34 -15.66
CA SER A 110 22.08 -5.07 -15.26
C SER A 110 21.62 -3.91 -16.17
N GLU A 111 21.62 -4.10 -17.48
CA GLU A 111 21.14 -3.09 -18.44
C GLU A 111 19.66 -2.77 -18.19
N TYR A 112 18.83 -3.79 -17.95
CA TYR A 112 17.40 -3.61 -17.68
C TYR A 112 17.15 -2.84 -16.36
N LEU A 113 17.84 -3.23 -15.28
CA LEU A 113 17.73 -2.56 -13.98
C LEU A 113 18.16 -1.10 -14.06
N GLU A 114 19.29 -0.80 -14.70
CA GLU A 114 19.79 0.57 -14.87
C GLU A 114 18.93 1.41 -15.81
N PHE A 115 18.28 0.78 -16.80
CA PHE A 115 17.48 1.49 -17.80
C PHE A 115 16.23 2.16 -17.22
N GLY A 116 15.60 1.61 -16.17
CA GLY A 116 14.39 2.23 -15.67
C GLY A 116 13.75 1.58 -14.45
N VAL A 117 14.45 0.68 -13.77
CA VAL A 117 13.93 -0.04 -12.60
C VAL A 117 14.57 0.48 -11.31
N LEU A 118 15.88 0.76 -11.33
CA LEU A 118 16.62 1.30 -10.18
C LEU A 118 16.45 2.81 -10.07
N TYR A 119 16.18 3.26 -8.85
CA TYR A 119 16.11 4.65 -8.47
C TYR A 119 17.27 5.02 -7.56
N THR A 120 17.64 6.32 -7.52
CA THR A 120 18.60 6.90 -6.59
C THR A 120 18.06 8.19 -6.00
N GLY A 121 18.54 8.57 -4.83
CA GLY A 121 18.12 9.80 -4.16
C GLY A 121 16.63 9.85 -3.87
N LYS A 122 16.14 11.01 -3.50
CA LYS A 122 14.73 11.21 -3.17
C LYS A 122 13.83 11.11 -4.39
N GLN A 123 12.76 10.33 -4.30
CA GLN A 123 11.74 10.21 -5.32
C GLN A 123 10.38 10.66 -4.78
N VAL A 124 9.60 11.33 -5.61
CA VAL A 124 8.24 11.79 -5.28
C VAL A 124 7.34 11.52 -6.47
N PHE A 125 6.39 10.62 -6.31
CA PHE A 125 5.44 10.30 -7.36
C PHE A 125 3.99 10.47 -6.91
N PRO A 126 3.15 11.17 -7.70
CA PRO A 126 1.71 11.03 -7.60
C PRO A 126 1.34 9.60 -8.04
N LYS A 127 0.49 8.95 -7.27
CA LYS A 127 -0.08 7.64 -7.59
C LYS A 127 -1.58 7.78 -7.64
N ASP A 128 -2.20 7.25 -8.67
CA ASP A 128 -3.63 7.27 -8.92
C ASP A 128 -4.16 5.86 -9.29
N GLY A 129 -5.46 5.74 -9.51
CA GLY A 129 -6.10 4.47 -9.82
C GLY A 129 -6.34 3.57 -8.61
N PHE A 130 -6.23 4.09 -7.40
CA PHE A 130 -6.56 3.37 -6.18
C PHE A 130 -8.07 3.14 -6.05
N LYS A 131 -8.45 2.07 -5.36
CA LYS A 131 -9.83 1.81 -4.94
C LYS A 131 -10.11 2.55 -3.63
N PRO A 132 -11.28 3.19 -3.47
CA PRO A 132 -11.65 3.83 -2.21
C PRO A 132 -11.72 2.85 -1.04
N GLY A 133 -11.38 3.30 0.18
CA GLY A 133 -11.47 2.52 1.41
C GLY A 133 -10.67 1.22 1.36
N THR A 134 -9.53 1.24 0.68
CA THR A 134 -8.70 0.05 0.45
C THR A 134 -7.31 0.28 1.01
N GLU A 135 -6.78 -0.72 1.70
CA GLU A 135 -5.42 -0.69 2.22
C GLU A 135 -4.39 -0.98 1.12
N TYR A 136 -3.41 -0.11 1.05
CA TYR A 136 -2.24 -0.20 0.17
C TYR A 136 -0.96 -0.22 0.99
N CYS A 137 0.10 -0.70 0.36
CA CYS A 137 1.44 -0.71 0.90
C CYS A 137 2.36 0.00 -0.09
N ALA A 138 2.95 1.12 0.31
CA ALA A 138 4.11 1.67 -0.36
C ALA A 138 5.35 0.95 0.17
N TYR A 139 6.23 0.53 -0.72
CA TYR A 139 7.39 -0.26 -0.35
C TYR A 139 8.65 0.20 -1.08
N ALA A 140 9.80 -0.16 -0.51
CA ALA A 140 11.10 0.01 -1.14
C ALA A 140 12.10 -1.01 -0.58
N TYR A 141 13.12 -1.33 -1.36
CA TYR A 141 14.27 -2.12 -0.93
C TYR A 141 15.50 -1.80 -1.76
N GLY A 142 16.66 -1.81 -1.13
CA GLY A 142 17.93 -1.60 -1.80
C GLY A 142 18.30 -2.77 -2.70
N MET A 143 18.72 -2.46 -3.92
CA MET A 143 19.23 -3.44 -4.89
C MET A 143 20.33 -2.78 -5.72
N ASP A 144 21.39 -3.53 -6.02
CA ASP A 144 22.43 -3.08 -6.93
C ASP A 144 22.13 -3.45 -8.41
N ALA A 145 22.95 -2.98 -9.32
CA ALA A 145 22.79 -3.27 -10.76
C ALA A 145 23.01 -4.75 -11.14
N ASN A 146 23.53 -5.58 -10.26
CA ASN A 146 23.67 -7.02 -10.49
C ASN A 146 22.46 -7.81 -9.98
N GLY A 147 21.48 -7.13 -9.35
CA GLY A 147 20.32 -7.74 -8.73
C GLY A 147 20.57 -8.27 -7.32
N GLU A 148 21.66 -7.84 -6.67
CA GLU A 148 21.93 -8.20 -5.29
C GLU A 148 21.18 -7.26 -4.34
N PHE A 149 20.47 -7.83 -3.36
CA PHE A 149 19.74 -7.03 -2.36
C PHE A 149 20.70 -6.43 -1.35
N THR A 150 20.64 -5.10 -1.20
CA THR A 150 21.49 -4.35 -0.27
C THR A 150 20.77 -4.00 1.03
N THR A 151 19.44 -4.07 1.05
CA THR A 151 18.61 -3.90 2.26
C THR A 151 17.46 -4.91 2.28
N GLY A 152 16.74 -4.97 3.40
CA GLY A 152 15.44 -5.64 3.50
C GLY A 152 14.31 -4.78 2.90
N LEU A 153 13.10 -5.33 2.90
CA LEU A 153 11.89 -4.65 2.44
C LEU A 153 11.42 -3.65 3.50
N VAL A 154 11.38 -2.38 3.13
CA VAL A 154 10.75 -1.30 3.91
C VAL A 154 9.32 -1.11 3.43
N LYS A 155 8.37 -0.93 4.35
CA LYS A 155 6.94 -0.81 4.07
C LYS A 155 6.31 0.36 4.82
N GLU A 156 5.36 1.01 4.17
CA GLU A 156 4.44 1.96 4.80
C GLU A 156 3.01 1.64 4.34
N ILE A 157 2.14 1.29 5.29
CA ILE A 157 0.76 0.91 5.02
C ILE A 157 -0.12 2.14 5.15
N PHE A 158 -1.02 2.32 4.20
CA PHE A 158 -2.02 3.40 4.23
C PHE A 158 -3.35 2.89 3.68
N GLU A 159 -4.43 3.52 4.12
CA GLU A 159 -5.79 3.25 3.62
C GLU A 159 -6.30 4.48 2.87
N THR A 160 -6.78 4.30 1.64
CA THR A 160 -7.41 5.38 0.88
C THR A 160 -8.70 5.82 1.56
N VAL A 161 -9.06 7.08 1.36
CA VAL A 161 -10.32 7.62 1.90
C VAL A 161 -11.49 6.79 1.34
N ALA A 162 -12.34 6.30 2.21
CA ALA A 162 -13.54 5.57 1.79
C ALA A 162 -14.50 6.47 1.02
N MET A 163 -15.22 5.92 0.04
CA MET A 163 -16.33 6.65 -0.57
C MET A 163 -17.40 6.90 0.48
N THR A 164 -17.88 8.11 0.50
CA THR A 164 -19.01 8.45 1.35
C THR A 164 -20.29 8.31 0.51
N ASP A 165 -21.20 7.48 0.97
CA ASP A 165 -22.53 7.40 0.35
C ASP A 165 -23.22 8.77 0.47
N CYS A 166 -23.82 9.19 -0.61
CA CYS A 166 -24.63 10.41 -0.67
C CYS A 166 -25.87 10.11 -1.49
N SER A 167 -27.03 10.20 -0.87
CA SER A 167 -28.29 10.12 -1.56
C SER A 167 -28.66 11.48 -2.15
N PHE A 168 -29.45 11.45 -3.21
CA PHE A 168 -29.91 12.65 -3.91
C PHE A 168 -31.43 12.63 -4.03
N THR A 169 -32.04 13.76 -3.74
CA THR A 169 -33.42 14.00 -4.11
C THR A 169 -33.44 14.74 -5.45
N ILE A 170 -34.17 14.21 -6.44
CA ILE A 170 -34.30 14.81 -7.75
C ILE A 170 -35.80 15.15 -7.98
N GLU A 171 -36.10 16.42 -8.06
CA GLU A 171 -37.48 16.90 -8.28
C GLU A 171 -37.61 17.59 -9.64
N PRO A 172 -38.45 17.08 -10.57
CA PRO A 172 -38.76 17.79 -11.78
C PRO A 172 -39.74 18.93 -11.51
N ARG A 173 -39.43 20.12 -12.02
CA ARG A 173 -40.30 21.32 -11.96
C ARG A 173 -40.47 21.90 -13.35
N ASP A 174 -41.51 22.69 -13.52
CA ASP A 174 -41.79 23.43 -14.74
C ASP A 174 -41.69 22.57 -16.02
N VAL A 175 -42.30 21.38 -15.95
CA VAL A 175 -42.28 20.43 -17.07
C VAL A 175 -43.13 20.97 -18.20
N THR A 176 -42.50 21.18 -19.36
CA THR A 176 -43.15 21.59 -20.58
C THR A 176 -42.99 20.52 -21.67
N LYS A 177 -43.50 20.82 -22.88
CA LYS A 177 -43.30 19.92 -24.02
C LYS A 177 -41.83 19.74 -24.41
N ASN A 178 -40.97 20.73 -24.14
CA ASN A 178 -39.62 20.81 -24.67
C ASN A 178 -38.56 21.08 -23.56
N SER A 179 -38.96 21.24 -22.30
CA SER A 179 -38.07 21.59 -21.20
C SER A 179 -38.56 21.04 -19.87
N VAL A 180 -37.66 20.83 -18.97
CA VAL A 180 -37.88 20.51 -17.56
C VAL A 180 -36.80 21.20 -16.74
N LEU A 181 -37.15 21.73 -15.59
CA LEU A 181 -36.22 22.14 -14.56
C LEU A 181 -36.04 20.96 -13.61
N LEU A 182 -34.80 20.51 -13.40
CA LEU A 182 -34.48 19.50 -12.40
C LEU A 182 -33.83 20.18 -11.21
N GLU A 183 -34.41 20.03 -10.04
CA GLU A 183 -33.81 20.41 -8.77
C GLU A 183 -33.15 19.17 -8.17
N VAL A 184 -31.81 19.21 -7.99
CA VAL A 184 -31.03 18.13 -7.44
C VAL A 184 -30.50 18.56 -6.10
N THR A 185 -30.93 17.89 -5.05
CA THR A 185 -30.51 18.18 -3.67
C THR A 185 -29.75 16.99 -3.11
N PRO A 186 -28.44 17.12 -2.84
CA PRO A 186 -27.68 16.08 -2.16
C PRO A 186 -28.07 16.05 -0.67
N GLU A 187 -28.02 14.90 -0.06
CA GLU A 187 -28.19 14.73 1.41
C GLU A 187 -27.07 15.44 2.20
N ARG A 188 -25.90 15.58 1.57
CA ARG A 188 -24.70 16.21 2.15
C ARG A 188 -24.18 17.31 1.22
N ASN A 189 -23.72 18.41 1.84
CA ASN A 189 -23.20 19.58 1.10
C ASN A 189 -21.66 19.56 0.92
N ASP A 190 -20.98 18.55 1.46
CA ASP A 190 -19.52 18.41 1.43
C ASP A 190 -19.02 17.44 0.35
N VAL A 191 -19.88 17.04 -0.56
CA VAL A 191 -19.57 16.14 -1.67
C VAL A 191 -19.63 16.86 -3.01
N SER A 192 -18.68 16.54 -3.89
CA SER A 192 -18.76 16.94 -5.30
C SER A 192 -19.53 15.89 -6.08
N TYR A 193 -20.42 16.31 -6.94
CA TYR A 193 -21.22 15.41 -7.77
C TYR A 193 -21.35 15.92 -9.18
N TYR A 194 -21.66 15.00 -10.09
CA TYR A 194 -21.92 15.28 -11.49
C TYR A 194 -23.39 14.99 -11.81
N VAL A 195 -24.04 15.88 -12.57
CA VAL A 195 -25.41 15.69 -13.04
C VAL A 195 -25.39 15.57 -14.56
N ALA A 196 -25.98 14.50 -15.06
CA ALA A 196 -26.18 14.30 -16.48
C ALA A 196 -27.61 13.83 -16.74
N TYR A 197 -28.10 14.10 -17.93
CA TYR A 197 -29.33 13.49 -18.44
C TYR A 197 -29.02 12.72 -19.72
N VAL A 198 -29.66 11.58 -19.89
CA VAL A 198 -29.58 10.76 -21.10
C VAL A 198 -30.98 10.25 -21.45
N GLU A 199 -31.21 9.93 -22.71
CA GLU A 199 -32.42 9.22 -23.08
C GLU A 199 -32.43 7.84 -22.37
N ARG A 200 -33.59 7.48 -21.80
CA ARG A 200 -33.75 6.19 -21.10
C ARG A 200 -33.32 5.01 -21.96
N LYS A 201 -33.61 5.01 -23.24
CA LYS A 201 -33.23 3.94 -24.17
C LYS A 201 -31.71 3.86 -24.38
N ALA A 202 -31.00 4.99 -24.40
CA ALA A 202 -29.55 5.02 -24.47
C ALA A 202 -28.96 4.53 -23.17
N PHE A 203 -29.47 4.91 -22.01
CA PHE A 203 -29.03 4.43 -20.71
C PHE A 203 -29.17 2.90 -20.58
N GLU A 204 -30.34 2.36 -20.94
CA GLU A 204 -30.59 0.91 -20.88
C GLU A 204 -29.70 0.10 -21.84
N ASN A 205 -29.27 0.68 -22.97
CA ASN A 205 -28.41 0.01 -23.95
C ASN A 205 -26.91 0.10 -23.59
N ASP A 206 -26.45 1.27 -23.13
CA ASP A 206 -25.02 1.56 -22.96
C ASP A 206 -24.51 1.22 -21.56
N PHE A 207 -25.37 1.29 -20.55
CA PHE A 207 -25.02 1.04 -19.14
C PHE A 207 -25.65 -0.25 -18.57
N HIS A 208 -26.31 -1.06 -19.39
CA HIS A 208 -26.88 -2.37 -19.01
C HIS A 208 -27.77 -2.35 -17.75
N GLY A 209 -28.41 -1.21 -17.46
CA GLY A 209 -29.33 -1.11 -16.34
C GLY A 209 -28.77 -1.51 -14.98
N SER A 210 -27.50 -1.24 -14.72
CA SER A 210 -26.93 -1.45 -13.38
C SER A 210 -27.47 -0.37 -12.44
N ASP A 211 -28.42 -0.77 -11.57
CA ASP A 211 -28.86 -0.02 -10.40
C ASP A 211 -27.75 0.04 -9.36
#